data_a92f2c899c0809653e285b83b5c4a540
#
_entry.id   a92f2c899c0809653e285b83b5c4a540
#
_cell.length_a   1.000
_cell.length_b   1.000
_cell.length_c   1.000
_cell.angle_alpha   90.00
_cell.angle_beta   90.00
_cell.angle_gamma   90.00
#
_symmetry.space_group_name_H-M   'P 1'
#
loop_
_entity.id
_entity.type
_entity.pdbx_description
1 polymer ?
#
loop_
_entity_poly.entity_id
_entity_poly.type
_entity_poly.pdbx_seq_one_letter_code
_entity_poly.pdbx_strand_id
1 'polypeptide(L)'
;IIDEDLIEELNPDFIISQETCAVCAASKNDIKKINVDDKIVDYSPLTLEDIPESILNISDKLGVKEKGLEIKKKFQFEINEISSKTKNIVDRPRVFAMEWIDPIYIAGHWVPDMINIAGGKELYGKGGEKSQRLNFNKIIDYSPNYIFIMPCGYSVEKTLNEIDILLSNKDLNKIPAFNSGNVYIVDADSYYTRPGPR
;
A
#
# COMPACT_ATOMS: atom_id res chain seq x y z
N ILE A 1 -10.14 5.03 -18.25
CA ILE A 1 -10.23 4.62 -19.68
C ILE A 1 -8.84 4.80 -20.25
N ILE A 2 -8.31 3.75 -20.87
CA ILE A 2 -7.02 3.79 -21.57
C ILE A 2 -7.26 4.42 -22.96
N ASP A 3 -6.37 5.30 -23.36
CA ASP A 3 -6.33 5.86 -24.70
C ASP A 3 -5.48 4.94 -25.59
N GLU A 4 -6.14 4.03 -26.30
CA GLU A 4 -5.50 3.04 -27.16
C GLU A 4 -4.90 3.68 -28.42
N ASP A 5 -5.54 4.74 -28.96
CA ASP A 5 -5.05 5.44 -30.13
C ASP A 5 -3.71 6.14 -29.81
N LEU A 6 -3.59 6.70 -28.59
CA LEU A 6 -2.33 7.27 -28.12
C LEU A 6 -1.22 6.21 -27.94
N ILE A 7 -1.57 5.00 -27.47
CA ILE A 7 -0.59 3.91 -27.36
C ILE A 7 -0.07 3.50 -28.74
N GLU A 8 -0.97 3.41 -29.73
CA GLU A 8 -0.58 3.12 -31.12
C GLU A 8 0.31 4.23 -31.70
N GLU A 9 -0.02 5.49 -31.48
CA GLU A 9 0.78 6.64 -31.93
C GLU A 9 2.18 6.64 -31.30
N LEU A 10 2.27 6.40 -30.00
CA LEU A 10 3.54 6.34 -29.25
C LEU A 10 4.40 5.14 -29.62
N ASN A 11 3.78 4.05 -30.08
CA ASN A 11 4.43 2.78 -30.41
C ASN A 11 5.54 2.40 -29.40
N PRO A 12 5.23 2.26 -28.09
CA PRO A 12 6.24 2.03 -27.06
C PRO A 12 6.90 0.66 -27.23
N ASP A 13 8.16 0.54 -26.81
CA ASP A 13 8.87 -0.74 -26.73
C ASP A 13 8.32 -1.60 -25.58
N PHE A 14 7.93 -0.96 -24.46
CA PHE A 14 7.36 -1.62 -23.27
C PHE A 14 6.23 -0.78 -22.68
N ILE A 15 5.25 -1.50 -22.09
CA ILE A 15 4.14 -0.92 -21.33
C ILE A 15 4.18 -1.52 -19.93
N ILE A 16 4.43 -0.69 -18.91
CA ILE A 16 4.36 -1.15 -17.52
C ILE A 16 2.92 -1.07 -17.06
N SER A 17 2.34 -2.19 -16.70
CA SER A 17 0.97 -2.30 -16.18
C SER A 17 0.98 -2.77 -14.73
N GLN A 18 -0.17 -2.68 -14.06
CA GLN A 18 -0.38 -3.24 -12.74
C GLN A 18 -1.77 -3.86 -12.62
N GLU A 19 -1.89 -4.94 -11.83
CA GLU A 19 -3.17 -5.61 -11.54
C GLU A 19 -3.46 -5.69 -10.03
N THR A 20 -2.66 -5.04 -9.21
CA THR A 20 -2.80 -5.06 -7.75
C THR A 20 -4.15 -4.50 -7.31
N CYS A 21 -4.58 -3.40 -7.92
CA CYS A 21 -5.84 -2.73 -7.59
C CYS A 21 -6.60 -2.33 -8.87
N ALA A 22 -7.70 -3.03 -9.16
CA ALA A 22 -8.56 -2.73 -10.31
C ALA A 22 -9.34 -1.40 -10.17
N VAL A 23 -9.40 -0.82 -8.97
CA VAL A 23 -10.09 0.46 -8.71
C VAL A 23 -9.13 1.64 -8.88
N CYS A 24 -7.86 1.46 -8.52
CA CYS A 24 -6.89 2.55 -8.42
C CYS A 24 -6.15 2.83 -9.72
N ALA A 25 -6.06 1.85 -10.63
CA ALA A 25 -5.36 2.01 -11.90
C ALA A 25 -5.90 1.05 -12.98
N ALA A 26 -5.65 1.40 -14.24
CA ALA A 26 -5.95 0.56 -15.36
C ALA A 26 -5.05 -0.69 -15.39
N SER A 27 -5.62 -1.82 -15.75
CA SER A 27 -4.93 -3.10 -15.87
C SER A 27 -4.67 -3.47 -17.33
N LYS A 28 -3.87 -4.50 -17.57
CA LYS A 28 -3.67 -5.04 -18.92
C LYS A 28 -4.99 -5.47 -19.59
N ASN A 29 -5.99 -5.89 -18.79
CA ASN A 29 -7.30 -6.28 -19.30
C ASN A 29 -8.12 -5.11 -19.88
N ASP A 30 -7.72 -3.89 -19.59
CA ASP A 30 -8.35 -2.68 -20.11
C ASP A 30 -7.80 -2.29 -21.50
N ILE A 31 -6.67 -2.91 -21.92
CA ILE A 31 -6.07 -2.76 -23.26
C ILE A 31 -6.55 -3.93 -24.12
N LYS A 32 -7.70 -3.78 -24.81
CA LYS A 32 -8.34 -4.90 -25.50
C LYS A 32 -8.27 -4.85 -27.02
N LYS A 33 -8.02 -3.68 -27.59
CA LYS A 33 -8.16 -3.46 -29.03
C LYS A 33 -6.83 -3.55 -29.79
N ILE A 34 -5.71 -3.38 -29.10
CA ILE A 34 -4.38 -3.38 -29.71
C ILE A 34 -3.58 -4.61 -29.26
N ASN A 35 -2.81 -5.17 -30.18
CA ASN A 35 -1.97 -6.34 -29.90
C ASN A 35 -0.64 -5.88 -29.32
N VAL A 36 -0.59 -5.71 -27.99
CA VAL A 36 0.61 -5.28 -27.23
C VAL A 36 1.00 -6.24 -26.11
N ASP A 37 0.46 -7.44 -26.10
CA ASP A 37 0.66 -8.41 -25.01
C ASP A 37 2.13 -8.74 -24.78
N ASP A 38 2.94 -8.83 -25.83
CA ASP A 38 4.37 -9.09 -25.78
C ASP A 38 5.19 -7.89 -25.25
N LYS A 39 4.61 -6.69 -25.28
CA LYS A 39 5.23 -5.46 -24.75
C LYS A 39 4.88 -5.19 -23.28
N ILE A 40 3.87 -5.89 -22.72
CA ILE A 40 3.42 -5.65 -21.36
C ILE A 40 4.40 -6.24 -20.34
N VAL A 41 4.83 -5.41 -19.41
CA VAL A 41 5.61 -5.78 -18.24
C VAL A 41 4.75 -5.55 -17.00
N ASP A 42 4.37 -6.62 -16.32
CA ASP A 42 3.55 -6.54 -15.13
C ASP A 42 4.34 -6.04 -13.90
N TYR A 43 3.77 -5.05 -13.20
CA TYR A 43 4.24 -4.53 -11.94
C TYR A 43 3.14 -4.62 -10.89
N SER A 44 2.95 -5.81 -10.35
CA SER A 44 1.86 -6.13 -9.42
C SER A 44 2.38 -6.75 -8.12
N PRO A 45 3.21 -6.02 -7.34
CA PRO A 45 3.66 -6.53 -6.04
C PRO A 45 2.47 -6.69 -5.10
N LEU A 46 2.46 -7.75 -4.31
CA LEU A 46 1.45 -8.02 -3.29
C LEU A 46 2.01 -7.88 -1.88
N THR A 47 3.28 -8.21 -1.69
CA THR A 47 3.98 -8.11 -0.41
C THR A 47 5.08 -7.05 -0.49
N LEU A 48 5.63 -6.69 0.67
CA LEU A 48 6.76 -5.77 0.72
C LEU A 48 8.00 -6.34 0.01
N GLU A 49 8.18 -7.66 0.04
CA GLU A 49 9.29 -8.35 -0.61
C GLU A 49 9.14 -8.37 -2.15
N ASP A 50 7.92 -8.40 -2.66
CA ASP A 50 7.66 -8.40 -4.11
C ASP A 50 8.05 -7.07 -4.77
N ILE A 51 8.08 -5.96 -4.01
CA ILE A 51 8.40 -4.62 -4.57
C ILE A 51 9.78 -4.59 -5.23
N PRO A 52 10.88 -4.92 -4.52
CA PRO A 52 12.21 -4.93 -5.14
C PRO A 52 12.39 -6.02 -6.21
N GLU A 53 11.66 -7.14 -6.11
CA GLU A 53 11.67 -8.18 -7.15
C GLU A 53 11.00 -7.67 -8.43
N SER A 54 9.86 -6.98 -8.32
CA SER A 54 9.18 -6.39 -9.47
C SER A 54 10.05 -5.34 -10.16
N ILE A 55 10.77 -4.51 -9.39
CA ILE A 55 11.72 -3.52 -9.94
C ILE A 55 12.86 -4.24 -10.69
N LEU A 56 13.39 -5.34 -10.13
CA LEU A 56 14.42 -6.12 -10.77
C LEU A 56 13.94 -6.72 -12.10
N ASN A 57 12.72 -7.26 -12.14
CA ASN A 57 12.12 -7.80 -13.34
C ASN A 57 11.95 -6.74 -14.44
N ILE A 58 11.46 -5.56 -14.07
CA ILE A 58 11.34 -4.42 -15.01
C ILE A 58 12.72 -4.03 -15.54
N SER A 59 13.71 -3.88 -14.66
CA SER A 59 15.06 -3.47 -15.05
C SER A 59 15.75 -4.49 -15.96
N ASP A 60 15.48 -5.79 -15.77
CA ASP A 60 15.99 -6.85 -16.64
C ASP A 60 15.39 -6.76 -18.06
N LYS A 61 14.07 -6.55 -18.13
CA LYS A 61 13.36 -6.32 -19.40
C LYS A 61 13.86 -5.09 -20.15
N LEU A 62 14.16 -4.01 -19.42
CA LEU A 62 14.68 -2.77 -19.99
C LEU A 62 16.18 -2.81 -20.30
N GLY A 63 16.88 -3.92 -20.06
CA GLY A 63 18.31 -4.06 -20.30
C GLY A 63 19.21 -3.27 -19.32
N VAL A 64 18.67 -2.88 -18.15
CA VAL A 64 19.37 -2.12 -17.10
C VAL A 64 19.43 -2.87 -15.78
N LYS A 65 19.57 -4.19 -15.83
CA LYS A 65 19.52 -5.12 -14.69
C LYS A 65 20.39 -4.71 -13.51
N GLU A 66 21.59 -4.19 -13.77
CA GLU A 66 22.52 -3.76 -12.72
C GLU A 66 21.93 -2.64 -11.85
N LYS A 67 21.16 -1.72 -12.47
CA LYS A 67 20.42 -0.68 -11.75
C LYS A 67 19.33 -1.28 -10.84
N GLY A 68 18.61 -2.28 -11.34
CA GLY A 68 17.61 -3.01 -10.55
C GLY A 68 18.23 -3.72 -9.34
N LEU A 69 19.38 -4.35 -9.52
CA LEU A 69 20.12 -4.99 -8.44
C LEU A 69 20.60 -3.98 -7.37
N GLU A 70 21.04 -2.80 -7.79
CA GLU A 70 21.44 -1.73 -6.88
C GLU A 70 20.23 -1.27 -6.02
N ILE A 71 19.09 -1.00 -6.66
CA ILE A 71 17.86 -0.59 -5.98
C ILE A 71 17.39 -1.68 -5.00
N LYS A 72 17.36 -2.94 -5.45
CA LYS A 72 17.00 -4.09 -4.60
C LYS A 72 17.88 -4.19 -3.37
N LYS A 73 19.21 -4.08 -3.53
CA LYS A 73 20.14 -4.13 -2.40
C LYS A 73 19.91 -2.98 -1.41
N LYS A 74 19.69 -1.76 -1.92
CA LYS A 74 19.41 -0.60 -1.09
C LYS A 74 18.11 -0.81 -0.30
N PHE A 75 17.03 -1.23 -0.95
CA PHE A 75 15.74 -1.51 -0.32
C PHE A 75 15.88 -2.56 0.79
N GLN A 76 16.56 -3.68 0.50
CA GLN A 76 16.78 -4.75 1.47
C GLN A 76 17.61 -4.28 2.67
N PHE A 77 18.62 -3.44 2.42
CA PHE A 77 19.42 -2.85 3.48
C PHE A 77 18.57 -1.98 4.42
N GLU A 78 17.73 -1.09 3.88
CA GLU A 78 16.87 -0.21 4.66
C GLU A 78 15.84 -1.00 5.49
N ILE A 79 15.22 -2.03 4.91
CA ILE A 79 14.30 -2.94 5.62
C ILE A 79 15.02 -3.65 6.76
N ASN A 80 16.23 -4.17 6.53
CA ASN A 80 17.02 -4.87 7.55
C ASN A 80 17.42 -3.92 8.69
N GLU A 81 17.77 -2.67 8.40
CA GLU A 81 18.05 -1.64 9.40
C GLU A 81 16.86 -1.39 10.33
N ILE A 82 15.65 -1.25 9.76
CA ILE A 82 14.42 -1.07 10.55
C ILE A 82 14.16 -2.33 11.39
N SER A 83 14.16 -3.49 10.75
CA SER A 83 13.91 -4.78 11.40
C SER A 83 14.88 -5.04 12.55
N SER A 84 16.17 -4.69 12.39
CA SER A 84 17.18 -4.87 13.44
C SER A 84 16.88 -4.04 14.70
N LYS A 85 16.30 -2.87 14.54
CA LYS A 85 15.91 -1.97 15.65
C LYS A 85 14.66 -2.45 16.37
N THR A 86 13.77 -3.16 15.68
CA THR A 86 12.44 -3.54 16.18
C THR A 86 12.32 -5.01 16.60
N LYS A 87 13.26 -5.88 16.17
CA LYS A 87 13.20 -7.34 16.43
C LYS A 87 13.09 -7.74 17.90
N ASN A 88 13.60 -6.91 18.81
CA ASN A 88 13.61 -7.19 20.25
C ASN A 88 12.41 -6.57 20.99
N ILE A 89 11.48 -5.92 20.29
CA ILE A 89 10.26 -5.36 20.90
C ILE A 89 9.36 -6.54 21.30
N VAL A 90 9.17 -6.73 22.61
CA VAL A 90 8.32 -7.78 23.16
C VAL A 90 6.86 -7.34 23.14
N ASP A 91 6.58 -6.16 23.68
CA ASP A 91 5.22 -5.62 23.75
C ASP A 91 4.94 -4.76 22.49
N ARG A 92 4.59 -5.44 21.42
CA ARG A 92 4.28 -4.80 20.14
C ARG A 92 2.94 -4.08 20.22
N PRO A 93 2.87 -2.77 19.95
CA PRO A 93 1.61 -2.04 19.95
C PRO A 93 0.69 -2.55 18.84
N ARG A 94 -0.60 -2.60 19.15
CA ARG A 94 -1.63 -2.89 18.16
C ARG A 94 -1.81 -1.67 17.26
N VAL A 95 -1.65 -1.88 15.96
CA VAL A 95 -1.72 -0.84 14.93
C VAL A 95 -2.87 -1.15 13.99
N PHE A 96 -3.67 -0.16 13.67
CA PHE A 96 -4.74 -0.25 12.69
C PHE A 96 -4.45 0.71 11.54
N ALA A 97 -4.20 0.17 10.34
CA ALA A 97 -4.01 0.95 9.13
C ALA A 97 -5.34 1.05 8.37
N MET A 98 -5.99 2.20 8.44
CA MET A 98 -7.28 2.48 7.81
C MET A 98 -7.07 2.95 6.38
N GLU A 99 -7.30 2.08 5.41
CA GLU A 99 -7.13 2.37 3.98
C GLU A 99 -8.35 3.03 3.33
N TRP A 100 -9.49 3.03 4.01
CA TRP A 100 -10.69 3.77 3.61
C TRP A 100 -11.55 4.10 4.82
N ILE A 101 -12.25 5.25 4.78
CA ILE A 101 -12.99 5.78 5.94
C ILE A 101 -14.43 5.26 5.95
N ASP A 102 -15.12 5.31 4.83
CA ASP A 102 -16.52 4.85 4.73
C ASP A 102 -16.81 4.24 3.35
N PRO A 103 -17.12 2.93 3.29
CA PRO A 103 -17.03 1.97 4.39
C PRO A 103 -15.58 1.76 4.84
N ILE A 104 -15.38 1.40 6.10
CA ILE A 104 -14.03 1.20 6.63
C ILE A 104 -13.36 0.00 5.95
N TYR A 105 -12.14 0.23 5.45
CA TYR A 105 -11.25 -0.82 4.99
C TYR A 105 -9.95 -0.79 5.78
N ILE A 106 -9.51 -1.99 6.19
CA ILE A 106 -8.14 -2.18 6.69
C ILE A 106 -7.20 -2.43 5.52
N ALA A 107 -6.00 -1.89 5.62
CA ALA A 107 -4.99 -2.06 4.61
C ALA A 107 -4.55 -3.52 4.45
N GLY A 108 -4.29 -3.89 3.22
CA GLY A 108 -3.73 -5.17 2.81
C GLY A 108 -2.40 -5.01 2.10
N HIS A 109 -2.12 -5.91 1.15
CA HIS A 109 -0.92 -5.94 0.34
C HIS A 109 0.35 -5.90 1.21
N TRP A 110 1.25 -4.94 1.02
CA TRP A 110 2.52 -4.77 1.74
C TRP A 110 2.40 -4.02 3.07
N VAL A 111 1.26 -3.33 3.34
CA VAL A 111 1.12 -2.49 4.55
C VAL A 111 1.23 -3.29 5.85
N PRO A 112 0.61 -4.49 5.99
CA PRO A 112 0.79 -5.31 7.18
C PRO A 112 2.26 -5.71 7.42
N ASP A 113 3.04 -5.94 6.36
CA ASP A 113 4.48 -6.25 6.47
C ASP A 113 5.24 -5.03 7.00
N MET A 114 4.92 -3.81 6.49
CA MET A 114 5.51 -2.57 6.98
C MET A 114 5.25 -2.38 8.48
N ILE A 115 4.01 -2.59 8.95
CA ILE A 115 3.65 -2.51 10.37
C ILE A 115 4.46 -3.51 11.19
N ASN A 116 4.57 -4.76 10.74
CA ASN A 116 5.29 -5.80 11.46
C ASN A 116 6.80 -5.50 11.54
N ILE A 117 7.41 -5.04 10.45
CA ILE A 117 8.82 -4.66 10.39
C ILE A 117 9.08 -3.44 11.27
N ALA A 118 8.17 -2.47 11.31
CA ALA A 118 8.24 -1.31 12.19
C ALA A 118 8.03 -1.65 13.69
N GLY A 119 7.76 -2.90 14.03
CA GLY A 119 7.59 -3.37 15.42
C GLY A 119 6.17 -3.27 15.94
N GLY A 120 5.20 -2.95 15.09
CA GLY A 120 3.78 -3.01 15.40
C GLY A 120 3.22 -4.43 15.29
N LYS A 121 1.93 -4.57 15.62
CA LYS A 121 1.15 -5.79 15.43
C LYS A 121 -0.12 -5.45 14.67
N GLU A 122 -0.31 -6.06 13.51
CA GLU A 122 -1.56 -6.05 12.75
C GLU A 122 -2.31 -7.35 13.02
N LEU A 123 -3.65 -7.29 13.14
CA LEU A 123 -4.47 -8.46 13.44
C LEU A 123 -5.33 -8.92 12.27
N TYR A 124 -5.92 -7.98 11.53
CA TYR A 124 -6.91 -8.28 10.50
C TYR A 124 -6.35 -8.22 9.09
N GLY A 125 -5.44 -7.28 8.82
CA GLY A 125 -4.74 -7.21 7.55
C GLY A 125 -3.62 -8.27 7.47
N LYS A 126 -3.42 -8.83 6.29
CA LYS A 126 -2.34 -9.79 6.06
C LYS A 126 -1.55 -9.41 4.83
N GLY A 127 -0.22 -9.54 4.93
CA GLY A 127 0.67 -9.35 3.80
C GLY A 127 0.26 -10.24 2.62
N GLY A 128 0.25 -9.69 1.42
CA GLY A 128 -0.16 -10.37 0.21
C GLY A 128 -1.67 -10.50 -0.03
N GLU A 129 -2.50 -10.21 0.97
CA GLU A 129 -3.96 -10.23 0.81
C GLU A 129 -4.48 -8.84 0.44
N LYS A 130 -5.63 -8.78 -0.22
CA LYS A 130 -6.31 -7.50 -0.52
C LYS A 130 -6.85 -6.86 0.75
N SER A 131 -6.99 -5.54 0.72
CA SER A 131 -7.67 -4.75 1.73
C SER A 131 -9.07 -5.30 2.01
N GLN A 132 -9.47 -5.33 3.26
CA GLN A 132 -10.72 -5.94 3.70
C GLN A 132 -11.64 -4.91 4.33
N ARG A 133 -12.92 -4.99 3.99
CA ARG A 133 -13.94 -4.19 4.66
C ARG A 133 -14.15 -4.70 6.07
N LEU A 134 -14.16 -3.76 7.04
CA LEU A 134 -14.42 -4.07 8.43
C LEU A 134 -15.61 -3.29 8.97
N ASN A 135 -16.30 -3.90 9.95
CA ASN A 135 -17.28 -3.21 10.77
C ASN A 135 -16.54 -2.42 11.87
N PHE A 136 -17.04 -1.25 12.21
CA PHE A 136 -16.47 -0.40 13.27
C PHE A 136 -16.28 -1.13 14.60
N ASN A 137 -17.21 -2.00 14.98
CA ASN A 137 -17.11 -2.81 16.20
C ASN A 137 -15.84 -3.69 16.22
N LYS A 138 -15.36 -4.14 15.07
CA LYS A 138 -14.10 -4.89 14.98
C LYS A 138 -12.88 -4.05 15.37
N ILE A 139 -12.92 -2.74 15.12
CA ILE A 139 -11.86 -1.82 15.55
C ILE A 139 -11.90 -1.65 17.07
N ILE A 140 -13.10 -1.56 17.65
CA ILE A 140 -13.28 -1.50 19.11
C ILE A 140 -12.74 -2.80 19.75
N ASP A 141 -13.14 -3.97 19.24
CA ASP A 141 -12.70 -5.28 19.72
C ASP A 141 -11.16 -5.44 19.61
N TYR A 142 -10.58 -4.94 18.50
CA TYR A 142 -9.14 -4.94 18.31
C TYR A 142 -8.42 -4.02 19.30
N SER A 143 -9.08 -2.93 19.69
CA SER A 143 -8.54 -1.99 20.69
C SER A 143 -7.16 -1.47 20.31
N PRO A 144 -6.97 -0.83 19.14
CA PRO A 144 -5.66 -0.41 18.65
C PRO A 144 -5.05 0.66 19.55
N ASN A 145 -3.71 0.61 19.68
CA ASN A 145 -2.92 1.63 20.36
C ASN A 145 -2.58 2.79 19.43
N TYR A 146 -2.50 2.50 18.11
CA TYR A 146 -2.21 3.47 17.06
C TYR A 146 -3.15 3.25 15.88
N ILE A 147 -3.60 4.33 15.25
CA ILE A 147 -4.36 4.32 14.01
C ILE A 147 -3.64 5.22 13.00
N PHE A 148 -3.41 4.67 11.81
CA PHE A 148 -2.97 5.42 10.64
C PHE A 148 -4.12 5.48 9.65
N ILE A 149 -4.58 6.69 9.32
CA ILE A 149 -5.65 6.95 8.34
C ILE A 149 -4.97 7.32 7.03
N MET A 150 -5.14 6.46 6.03
CA MET A 150 -4.38 6.49 4.79
C MET A 150 -5.23 6.06 3.58
N PRO A 151 -6.32 6.79 3.27
CA PRO A 151 -7.20 6.42 2.16
C PRO A 151 -6.42 6.36 0.85
N CYS A 152 -6.61 5.26 0.12
CA CYS A 152 -5.88 5.00 -1.12
C CYS A 152 -6.00 6.15 -2.13
N GLY A 153 -4.87 6.67 -2.60
CA GLY A 153 -4.83 7.78 -3.55
C GLY A 153 -5.18 9.15 -2.95
N TYR A 154 -5.18 9.29 -1.61
CA TYR A 154 -5.48 10.55 -0.93
C TYR A 154 -4.24 11.21 -0.37
N SER A 155 -4.12 12.53 -0.58
CA SER A 155 -3.25 13.40 0.21
C SER A 155 -3.81 13.61 1.62
N VAL A 156 -3.00 14.16 2.51
CA VAL A 156 -3.45 14.56 3.86
C VAL A 156 -4.62 15.53 3.78
N GLU A 157 -4.55 16.55 2.91
CA GLU A 157 -5.60 17.56 2.74
C GLU A 157 -6.92 16.92 2.32
N LYS A 158 -6.89 16.02 1.32
CA LYS A 158 -8.09 15.32 0.86
C LYS A 158 -8.70 14.46 1.96
N THR A 159 -7.86 13.79 2.76
CA THR A 159 -8.32 12.99 3.91
C THR A 159 -8.97 13.86 4.97
N LEU A 160 -8.41 15.05 5.26
CA LEU A 160 -8.96 15.99 6.23
C LEU A 160 -10.35 16.51 5.82
N ASN A 161 -10.62 16.66 4.53
CA ASN A 161 -11.94 17.07 4.05
C ASN A 161 -13.04 16.02 4.29
N GLU A 162 -12.68 14.75 4.50
CA GLU A 162 -13.63 13.66 4.72
C GLU A 162 -13.57 13.09 6.15
N ILE A 163 -12.66 13.56 7.00
CA ILE A 163 -12.42 12.99 8.33
C ILE A 163 -13.64 13.10 9.26
N ASP A 164 -14.50 14.09 9.06
CA ASP A 164 -15.69 14.30 9.87
C ASP A 164 -16.65 13.10 9.81
N ILE A 165 -16.64 12.33 8.72
CA ILE A 165 -17.41 11.08 8.61
C ILE A 165 -16.99 10.12 9.72
N LEU A 166 -15.71 9.96 9.95
CA LEU A 166 -15.17 9.12 11.03
C LEU A 166 -15.41 9.76 12.40
N LEU A 167 -15.12 11.06 12.53
CA LEU A 167 -15.19 11.78 13.81
C LEU A 167 -16.62 11.95 14.34
N SER A 168 -17.64 11.82 13.49
CA SER A 168 -19.05 11.81 13.92
C SER A 168 -19.46 10.55 14.69
N ASN A 169 -18.63 9.50 14.68
CA ASN A 169 -18.94 8.25 15.37
C ASN A 169 -18.81 8.42 16.90
N LYS A 170 -19.91 8.21 17.61
CA LYS A 170 -20.01 8.39 19.07
C LYS A 170 -19.17 7.38 19.88
N ASP A 171 -18.76 6.29 19.26
CA ASP A 171 -18.05 5.20 19.92
C ASP A 171 -16.51 5.31 19.80
N LEU A 172 -15.98 6.40 19.25
CA LEU A 172 -14.53 6.63 19.14
C LEU A 172 -13.82 6.58 20.50
N ASN A 173 -14.47 7.04 21.55
CA ASN A 173 -13.93 7.03 22.92
C ASN A 173 -13.73 5.61 23.48
N LYS A 174 -14.26 4.57 22.82
CA LYS A 174 -14.01 3.17 23.17
C LYS A 174 -12.67 2.65 22.62
N ILE A 175 -12.02 3.41 21.75
CA ILE A 175 -10.78 3.02 21.08
C ILE A 175 -9.60 3.73 21.76
N PRO A 176 -8.63 2.97 22.32
CA PRO A 176 -7.48 3.54 23.05
C PRO A 176 -6.68 4.57 22.24
N ALA A 177 -6.49 4.35 20.96
CA ALA A 177 -5.76 5.26 20.09
C ALA A 177 -6.35 6.68 20.07
N PHE A 178 -7.70 6.81 20.03
CA PHE A 178 -8.36 8.12 20.08
C PHE A 178 -8.19 8.80 21.44
N ASN A 179 -8.30 8.03 22.53
CA ASN A 179 -8.14 8.58 23.88
C ASN A 179 -6.70 9.06 24.17
N SER A 180 -5.72 8.43 23.54
CA SER A 180 -4.30 8.73 23.71
C SER A 180 -3.75 9.73 22.69
N GLY A 181 -4.55 10.18 21.74
CA GLY A 181 -4.11 11.06 20.65
C GLY A 181 -3.19 10.38 19.63
N ASN A 182 -3.19 9.04 19.57
CA ASN A 182 -2.36 8.25 18.67
C ASN A 182 -3.09 7.93 17.36
N VAL A 183 -3.71 8.93 16.76
CA VAL A 183 -4.40 8.84 15.47
C VAL A 183 -3.71 9.80 14.50
N TYR A 184 -3.21 9.27 13.41
CA TYR A 184 -2.40 9.98 12.44
C TYR A 184 -3.01 9.89 11.06
N ILE A 185 -3.14 11.03 10.38
CA ILE A 185 -3.43 11.07 8.95
C ILE A 185 -2.10 11.12 8.23
N VAL A 186 -1.93 10.26 7.26
CA VAL A 186 -0.70 10.17 6.47
C VAL A 186 -0.99 10.30 4.98
N ASP A 187 -0.03 10.82 4.25
CA ASP A 187 -0.10 10.90 2.80
C ASP A 187 0.01 9.49 2.21
N ALA A 188 -1.16 8.91 1.93
CA ALA A 188 -1.22 7.56 1.40
C ALA A 188 -0.57 7.46 0.01
N ASP A 189 -0.79 8.46 -0.83
CA ASP A 189 -0.27 8.49 -2.18
C ASP A 189 1.27 8.53 -2.24
N SER A 190 1.90 9.19 -1.26
CA SER A 190 3.36 9.28 -1.18
C SER A 190 4.02 8.05 -0.56
N TYR A 191 3.38 7.36 0.40
CA TYR A 191 4.06 6.37 1.25
C TYR A 191 3.46 4.97 1.21
N TYR A 192 2.18 4.81 0.88
CA TYR A 192 1.48 3.55 1.07
C TYR A 192 0.86 2.97 -0.18
N THR A 193 0.30 3.81 -1.07
CA THR A 193 -0.42 3.35 -2.26
C THR A 193 0.43 3.30 -3.53
N ARG A 194 1.65 3.85 -3.47
CA ARG A 194 2.66 3.76 -4.53
C ARG A 194 3.82 2.92 -4.06
N PRO A 195 3.83 1.62 -4.38
CA PRO A 195 4.92 0.74 -4.00
C PRO A 195 6.21 1.15 -4.72
N GLY A 196 7.28 1.29 -3.95
CA GLY A 196 8.61 1.61 -4.48
C GLY A 196 9.55 2.10 -3.38
N PRO A 197 10.86 1.97 -3.58
CA PRO A 197 11.84 2.47 -2.63
C PRO A 197 11.84 4.00 -2.65
N ARG A 198 11.61 4.61 -1.50
CA ARG A 198 11.71 6.06 -1.28
C ARG A 198 12.57 6.36 -0.08
#